data_e26629cd782cbc6ab167423da4ba7e17
#
_entry.id   e26629cd782cbc6ab167423da4ba7e17
#
_cell.length_a   1.000
_cell.length_b   1.000
_cell.length_c   1.000
_cell.angle_alpha   90.00
_cell.angle_beta   90.00
_cell.angle_gamma   90.00
#
_symmetry.space_group_name_H-M   'P 1'
#
loop_
_entity.id
_entity.type
_entity.pdbx_description
1 polymer ?
#
loop_
_entity_poly.entity_id
_entity_poly.type
_entity_poly.pdbx_seq_one_letter_code
_entity_poly.pdbx_strand_id
1 'polypeptide(L)'
;MGVCYHAHARFLDKNGNKITVPAPVDRGAANVPWWYDWIGGNAGDLKRAGFSAILYPPVCKTQGGNAPTADGYGVFDQYDVGSKAQCGSTETRFGSREQLQRSIAVAHACGLDVYVDVVMHQLDGGSNGVYRYSGAGGAAKIGRFPKDPGCFRGRPPRRPEDPVPVPRVDSPFGDEFVYVNCEPRGYTRNGMVAFGDWLTRSLDIQGYRVDDTKGMAVAFVRDWMTARSMGSRFCVSEYFDGDPASLEWWAHDSGMGGRSAVFDFTLHFALQSMCDDGNFDMTRMDGAGYAARDPFNAVTFVDNPDTDLSPGEQIIGSKLLAYAFILTTEGYPFVYHKDYAEEAGCYGLKRWIDNLVWIHENLANGSTTTRWNDPRVIVTERLGAPGLLTAISTDTWNRRTITCQTAFGANAHLKDYTGRHGDIWTDGGGRATFTIPSNAFSSGQSYLCFSRPGHDRAMPLQERPTTQTFFGAEDLDIPPIPANGTVPVGRVWCAARKPLRASLRALAPSASGRISVEVASPGGATAATGPSGATGSSVELVTSEAGWYELRVTGRGLSAPASYELDVIYTATSDLTLP
;
A
#
# COMPACT_ATOMS: atom_id res chain seq x y z
N MET A 1 3.24 13.71 9.17
CA MET A 1 2.94 12.43 8.52
C MET A 1 2.95 12.71 7.03
N GLY A 2 3.40 11.79 6.21
CA GLY A 2 3.48 11.98 4.77
C GLY A 2 2.13 11.77 4.06
N VAL A 3 2.16 11.55 2.75
CA VAL A 3 1.00 11.21 1.92
C VAL A 3 1.25 9.86 1.25
N CYS A 4 0.28 8.96 1.31
CA CYS A 4 0.35 7.66 0.66
C CYS A 4 -0.40 7.66 -0.67
N TYR A 5 0.21 7.09 -1.71
CA TYR A 5 -0.44 6.82 -2.98
C TYR A 5 -1.06 5.42 -2.98
N HIS A 6 -2.37 5.34 -3.09
CA HIS A 6 -3.10 4.06 -3.13
C HIS A 6 -3.19 3.56 -4.57
N ALA A 7 -2.29 2.65 -4.92
CA ALA A 7 -2.07 2.16 -6.28
C ALA A 7 -3.01 1.02 -6.69
N HIS A 8 -4.22 0.98 -6.19
CA HIS A 8 -5.25 0.05 -6.65
C HIS A 8 -6.32 0.81 -7.41
N ALA A 9 -6.78 0.25 -8.52
CA ALA A 9 -7.86 0.85 -9.30
C ALA A 9 -8.76 -0.22 -9.92
N ARG A 10 -10.05 0.06 -9.95
CA ARG A 10 -11.05 -0.70 -10.70
C ARG A 10 -11.68 0.22 -11.73
N PHE A 11 -12.03 -0.33 -12.87
CA PHE A 11 -12.64 0.40 -13.95
C PHE A 11 -13.96 -0.24 -14.36
N LEU A 12 -14.87 0.56 -14.92
CA LEU A 12 -16.00 0.03 -15.67
C LEU A 12 -15.59 -0.10 -17.14
N ASP A 13 -15.81 -1.27 -17.73
CA ASP A 13 -15.65 -1.45 -19.17
C ASP A 13 -16.81 -0.78 -19.95
N LYS A 14 -16.77 -0.84 -21.30
CA LYS A 14 -17.81 -0.29 -22.17
C LYS A 14 -19.22 -0.91 -21.97
N ASN A 15 -19.31 -2.05 -21.31
CA ASN A 15 -20.55 -2.76 -21.03
C ASN A 15 -21.01 -2.55 -19.57
N GLY A 16 -20.29 -1.75 -18.78
CA GLY A 16 -20.56 -1.51 -17.38
C GLY A 16 -20.06 -2.61 -16.44
N ASN A 17 -19.22 -3.56 -16.93
CA ASN A 17 -18.65 -4.59 -16.07
C ASN A 17 -17.44 -4.05 -15.32
N LYS A 18 -17.31 -4.48 -14.06
CA LYS A 18 -16.14 -4.18 -13.24
C LYS A 18 -14.91 -4.90 -13.77
N ILE A 19 -13.87 -4.17 -14.07
CA ILE A 19 -12.54 -4.69 -14.40
C ILE A 19 -11.49 -4.04 -13.50
N THR A 20 -10.37 -4.75 -13.32
CA THR A 20 -9.17 -4.19 -12.69
C THR A 20 -8.37 -3.38 -13.73
N VAL A 21 -7.21 -2.85 -13.30
CA VAL A 21 -6.29 -2.16 -14.22
C VAL A 21 -6.01 -2.97 -15.48
N PRO A 22 -5.91 -2.33 -16.63
CA PRO A 22 -5.54 -3.00 -17.87
C PRO A 22 -4.18 -3.70 -17.76
N ALA A 23 -4.04 -4.86 -18.43
CA ALA A 23 -2.80 -5.62 -18.48
C ALA A 23 -2.48 -6.01 -19.92
N PRO A 24 -1.22 -6.36 -20.25
CA PRO A 24 -0.80 -6.76 -21.60
C PRO A 24 -1.65 -7.89 -22.21
N VAL A 25 -2.12 -8.80 -21.37
CA VAL A 25 -2.96 -9.95 -21.76
C VAL A 25 -4.34 -9.55 -22.31
N ASP A 26 -4.84 -8.34 -22.00
CA ASP A 26 -6.16 -7.89 -22.45
C ASP A 26 -6.15 -7.35 -23.89
N ARG A 27 -4.99 -6.91 -24.38
CA ARG A 27 -4.86 -6.14 -25.63
C ARG A 27 -3.92 -6.77 -26.65
N GLY A 28 -3.48 -8.00 -26.46
CA GLY A 28 -2.46 -8.61 -27.29
C GLY A 28 -1.12 -7.83 -27.22
N ALA A 29 -0.46 -7.62 -28.36
CA ALA A 29 0.83 -6.91 -28.41
C ALA A 29 0.74 -5.37 -28.23
N ALA A 30 -0.36 -4.83 -27.70
CA ALA A 30 -0.45 -3.39 -27.42
C ALA A 30 0.48 -3.00 -26.25
N ASN A 31 1.06 -1.79 -26.36
CA ASN A 31 2.00 -1.23 -25.38
C ASN A 31 1.31 -0.86 -24.04
N VAL A 32 0.80 -1.86 -23.34
CA VAL A 32 0.26 -1.71 -21.98
C VAL A 32 1.24 -2.37 -21.04
N PRO A 33 1.88 -1.63 -20.12
CA PRO A 33 2.77 -2.23 -19.13
C PRO A 33 1.96 -3.07 -18.14
N TRP A 34 2.62 -4.03 -17.49
CA TRP A 34 2.08 -4.62 -16.28
C TRP A 34 1.95 -3.57 -15.20
N TRP A 35 0.98 -3.74 -14.30
CA TRP A 35 0.69 -2.76 -13.27
C TRP A 35 1.87 -2.48 -12.34
N TYR A 36 2.63 -3.53 -11.97
CA TYR A 36 3.84 -3.35 -11.18
C TYR A 36 4.91 -2.52 -11.91
N ASP A 37 5.06 -2.70 -13.22
CA ASP A 37 5.97 -1.88 -14.02
C ASP A 37 5.49 -0.44 -14.11
N TRP A 38 4.18 -0.23 -14.27
CA TRP A 38 3.58 1.10 -14.25
C TRP A 38 3.87 1.83 -12.91
N ILE A 39 3.65 1.16 -11.77
CA ILE A 39 3.94 1.73 -10.45
C ILE A 39 5.42 2.09 -10.34
N GLY A 40 6.32 1.17 -10.69
CA GLY A 40 7.76 1.40 -10.65
C GLY A 40 8.19 2.55 -11.56
N GLY A 41 7.64 2.63 -12.78
CA GLY A 41 7.93 3.70 -13.74
C GLY A 41 7.48 5.08 -13.28
N ASN A 42 6.45 5.16 -12.44
CA ASN A 42 5.91 6.42 -11.91
C ASN A 42 6.45 6.78 -10.51
N ALA A 43 7.22 5.91 -9.87
CA ALA A 43 7.69 6.10 -8.50
C ALA A 43 8.50 7.41 -8.31
N GLY A 44 9.35 7.76 -9.27
CA GLY A 44 10.12 9.00 -9.25
C GLY A 44 9.23 10.25 -9.30
N ASP A 45 8.20 10.25 -10.12
CA ASP A 45 7.27 11.38 -10.25
C ASP A 45 6.38 11.50 -9.01
N LEU A 46 5.90 10.39 -8.45
CA LEU A 46 5.18 10.38 -7.18
C LEU A 46 6.03 10.97 -6.05
N LYS A 47 7.30 10.59 -5.96
CA LYS A 47 8.20 11.18 -4.95
C LYS A 47 8.42 12.68 -5.15
N ARG A 48 8.61 13.12 -6.39
CA ARG A 48 8.76 14.56 -6.71
C ARG A 48 7.50 15.37 -6.40
N ALA A 49 6.32 14.77 -6.55
CA ALA A 49 5.04 15.37 -6.15
C ALA A 49 4.93 15.54 -4.62
N GLY A 50 5.63 14.71 -3.83
CA GLY A 50 5.65 14.78 -2.38
C GLY A 50 5.14 13.52 -1.69
N PHE A 51 4.73 12.50 -2.42
CA PHE A 51 4.32 11.24 -1.80
C PHE A 51 5.46 10.62 -0.97
N SER A 52 5.10 10.01 0.15
CA SER A 52 6.03 9.34 1.07
C SER A 52 5.96 7.82 1.01
N ALA A 53 4.84 7.28 0.53
CA ALA A 53 4.60 5.85 0.43
C ALA A 53 3.71 5.49 -0.77
N ILE A 54 3.76 4.22 -1.17
CA ILE A 54 2.83 3.61 -2.13
C ILE A 54 2.19 2.38 -1.47
N LEU A 55 0.86 2.31 -1.48
CA LEU A 55 0.10 1.10 -1.14
C LEU A 55 -0.15 0.31 -2.42
N TYR A 56 0.45 -0.87 -2.51
CA TYR A 56 0.24 -1.85 -3.58
C TYR A 56 -1.06 -2.62 -3.37
N PRO A 57 -1.76 -3.04 -4.44
CA PRO A 57 -2.89 -3.96 -4.34
C PRO A 57 -2.46 -5.29 -3.72
N PRO A 58 -3.43 -6.19 -3.36
CA PRO A 58 -3.07 -7.52 -2.89
C PRO A 58 -2.18 -8.25 -3.88
N VAL A 59 -1.00 -8.70 -3.42
CA VAL A 59 0.06 -9.23 -4.31
C VAL A 59 -0.01 -10.73 -4.52
N CYS A 60 -0.82 -11.44 -3.73
CA CYS A 60 -0.92 -12.89 -3.79
C CYS A 60 -1.73 -13.38 -4.99
N LYS A 61 -1.42 -14.60 -5.47
CA LYS A 61 -2.14 -15.25 -6.56
C LYS A 61 -3.59 -15.48 -6.20
N THR A 62 -4.48 -14.97 -7.05
CA THR A 62 -5.92 -15.19 -6.94
C THR A 62 -6.37 -16.41 -7.73
N GLN A 63 -7.56 -16.93 -7.43
CA GLN A 63 -8.23 -17.97 -8.21
C GLN A 63 -8.41 -17.55 -9.69
N GLY A 64 -8.66 -16.26 -9.95
CA GLY A 64 -8.80 -15.71 -11.29
C GLY A 64 -7.49 -15.56 -12.07
N GLY A 65 -6.33 -15.87 -11.47
CA GLY A 65 -5.03 -15.69 -12.12
C GLY A 65 -4.82 -14.23 -12.57
N ASN A 66 -4.61 -14.03 -13.88
CA ASN A 66 -4.45 -12.70 -14.49
C ASN A 66 -5.70 -12.20 -15.23
N ALA A 67 -6.88 -12.79 -14.98
CA ALA A 67 -8.13 -12.37 -15.62
C ALA A 67 -8.49 -10.90 -15.30
N PRO A 68 -9.24 -10.20 -16.18
CA PRO A 68 -9.63 -8.80 -15.99
C PRO A 68 -10.38 -8.50 -14.69
N THR A 69 -11.08 -9.48 -14.14
CA THR A 69 -11.84 -9.38 -12.88
C THR A 69 -11.05 -9.77 -11.65
N ALA A 70 -9.81 -10.24 -11.79
CA ALA A 70 -8.95 -10.65 -10.68
C ALA A 70 -8.39 -9.41 -9.98
N ASP A 71 -9.09 -8.90 -8.98
CA ASP A 71 -8.78 -7.66 -8.26
C ASP A 71 -7.82 -7.82 -7.07
N GLY A 72 -7.41 -9.06 -6.78
CA GLY A 72 -6.48 -9.36 -5.70
C GLY A 72 -7.12 -9.99 -4.45
N TYR A 73 -8.43 -9.80 -4.23
CA TYR A 73 -9.09 -10.21 -2.97
C TYR A 73 -9.53 -11.68 -2.94
N GLY A 74 -9.69 -12.34 -4.09
CA GLY A 74 -9.94 -13.78 -4.18
C GLY A 74 -8.66 -14.62 -4.10
N VAL A 75 -7.90 -14.51 -3.01
CA VAL A 75 -6.59 -15.18 -2.84
C VAL A 75 -6.73 -16.68 -2.89
N PHE A 76 -5.93 -17.33 -3.76
CA PHE A 76 -5.79 -18.79 -3.85
C PHE A 76 -4.53 -19.30 -3.15
N ASP A 77 -3.38 -18.72 -3.45
CA ASP A 77 -2.08 -19.13 -2.89
C ASP A 77 -1.33 -17.94 -2.30
N GLN A 78 -1.20 -17.94 -0.98
CA GLN A 78 -0.53 -16.89 -0.23
C GLN A 78 1.00 -16.84 -0.47
N TYR A 79 1.61 -17.98 -0.87
CA TYR A 79 3.04 -18.09 -1.18
C TYR A 79 3.34 -18.03 -2.69
N ASP A 80 2.42 -17.45 -3.48
CA ASP A 80 2.62 -17.14 -4.89
C ASP A 80 2.31 -15.66 -5.14
N VAL A 81 3.32 -14.90 -5.47
CA VAL A 81 3.20 -13.48 -5.82
C VAL A 81 3.45 -13.25 -7.32
N GLY A 82 3.05 -14.20 -8.15
CA GLY A 82 3.22 -14.16 -9.60
C GLY A 82 4.43 -14.94 -10.11
N SER A 83 4.71 -16.11 -9.51
CA SER A 83 5.86 -16.96 -9.85
C SER A 83 5.51 -18.41 -10.17
N LYS A 84 4.29 -18.86 -9.83
CA LYS A 84 3.86 -20.25 -10.08
C LYS A 84 2.84 -20.30 -11.21
N ALA A 85 3.03 -21.24 -12.15
CA ALA A 85 2.06 -21.53 -13.20
C ALA A 85 0.84 -22.26 -12.60
N GLN A 86 -0.15 -21.51 -12.15
CA GLN A 86 -1.40 -21.99 -11.58
C GLN A 86 -2.53 -20.98 -11.78
N CYS A 87 -3.77 -21.39 -11.63
CA CYS A 87 -4.93 -20.54 -11.87
C CYS A 87 -4.95 -19.90 -13.28
N GLY A 88 -4.43 -20.62 -14.28
CA GLY A 88 -4.43 -20.19 -15.68
C GLY A 88 -3.30 -19.25 -16.11
N SER A 89 -2.43 -18.80 -15.18
CA SER A 89 -1.29 -17.93 -15.51
C SER A 89 -0.13 -18.09 -14.54
N THR A 90 1.05 -17.61 -14.94
CA THR A 90 2.18 -17.45 -14.01
C THR A 90 2.06 -16.12 -13.26
N GLU A 91 1.71 -15.06 -13.96
CA GLU A 91 1.55 -13.73 -13.39
C GLU A 91 0.26 -13.63 -12.55
N THR A 92 0.23 -12.74 -11.58
CA THR A 92 -1.02 -12.19 -11.04
C THR A 92 -1.62 -11.21 -12.05
N ARG A 93 -2.81 -10.67 -11.77
CA ARG A 93 -3.38 -9.58 -12.58
C ARG A 93 -2.42 -8.40 -12.73
N PHE A 94 -1.59 -8.16 -11.75
CA PHE A 94 -0.72 -7.00 -11.65
C PHE A 94 0.69 -7.23 -12.21
N GLY A 95 1.09 -8.47 -12.45
CA GLY A 95 2.39 -8.84 -13.03
C GLY A 95 3.05 -10.05 -12.35
N SER A 96 4.30 -10.30 -12.73
CA SER A 96 5.14 -11.37 -12.18
C SER A 96 5.84 -10.95 -10.88
N ARG A 97 6.36 -11.94 -10.13
CA ARG A 97 7.18 -11.69 -8.94
C ARG A 97 8.38 -10.78 -9.24
N GLU A 98 9.08 -10.99 -10.34
CA GLU A 98 10.24 -10.16 -10.69
C GLU A 98 9.85 -8.72 -10.96
N GLN A 99 8.71 -8.49 -11.62
CA GLN A 99 8.18 -7.14 -11.84
C GLN A 99 7.78 -6.47 -10.53
N LEU A 100 7.13 -7.21 -9.61
CA LEU A 100 6.80 -6.71 -8.27
C LEU A 100 8.06 -6.32 -7.49
N GLN A 101 9.05 -7.22 -7.43
CA GLN A 101 10.31 -6.96 -6.73
C GLN A 101 11.08 -5.78 -7.32
N ARG A 102 11.13 -5.66 -8.66
CA ARG A 102 11.71 -4.50 -9.36
C ARG A 102 10.98 -3.21 -9.02
N SER A 103 9.66 -3.21 -9.08
CA SER A 103 8.81 -2.04 -8.76
C SER A 103 9.08 -1.54 -7.33
N ILE A 104 9.11 -2.45 -6.37
CA ILE A 104 9.40 -2.12 -4.96
C ILE A 104 10.81 -1.55 -4.81
N ALA A 105 11.80 -2.18 -5.44
CA ALA A 105 13.19 -1.71 -5.35
C ALA A 105 13.38 -0.31 -5.98
N VAL A 106 12.66 -0.01 -7.07
CA VAL A 106 12.64 1.34 -7.68
C VAL A 106 11.94 2.34 -6.76
N ALA A 107 10.83 1.98 -6.12
CA ALA A 107 10.17 2.84 -5.12
C ALA A 107 11.13 3.18 -3.97
N HIS A 108 11.87 2.22 -3.45
CA HIS A 108 12.92 2.45 -2.44
C HIS A 108 14.04 3.34 -2.95
N ALA A 109 14.51 3.12 -4.17
CA ALA A 109 15.53 3.97 -4.78
C ALA A 109 15.06 5.42 -5.01
N CYS A 110 13.74 5.66 -5.06
CA CYS A 110 13.14 6.99 -5.06
C CYS A 110 12.94 7.56 -3.64
N GLY A 111 13.01 6.74 -2.59
CA GLY A 111 12.77 7.12 -1.19
C GLY A 111 11.29 7.07 -0.79
N LEU A 112 10.53 6.15 -1.41
CA LEU A 112 9.16 5.85 -1.05
C LEU A 112 9.09 4.60 -0.18
N ASP A 113 8.25 4.62 0.85
CA ASP A 113 7.86 3.42 1.58
C ASP A 113 6.90 2.59 0.74
N VAL A 114 6.96 1.27 0.93
CA VAL A 114 6.06 0.33 0.26
C VAL A 114 5.16 -0.33 1.28
N TYR A 115 3.86 -0.15 1.09
CA TYR A 115 2.81 -0.84 1.83
C TYR A 115 2.14 -1.84 0.90
N VAL A 116 1.64 -2.94 1.47
CA VAL A 116 0.95 -3.98 0.71
C VAL A 116 -0.41 -4.25 1.33
N ASP A 117 -1.41 -4.41 0.48
CA ASP A 117 -2.72 -4.87 0.89
C ASP A 117 -2.69 -6.36 1.18
N VAL A 118 -3.11 -6.78 2.37
CA VAL A 118 -3.01 -8.17 2.85
C VAL A 118 -4.38 -8.72 3.17
N VAL A 119 -4.79 -9.73 2.40
CA VAL A 119 -6.05 -10.47 2.60
C VAL A 119 -5.78 -11.66 3.50
N MET A 120 -6.35 -11.64 4.71
CA MET A 120 -6.20 -12.71 5.70
C MET A 120 -7.53 -13.33 6.11
N HIS A 121 -8.64 -12.70 5.76
CA HIS A 121 -9.98 -13.13 6.15
C HIS A 121 -10.40 -14.41 5.43
N GLN A 122 -10.10 -14.54 4.12
CA GLN A 122 -10.57 -15.64 3.29
C GLN A 122 -9.52 -16.17 2.30
N LEU A 123 -9.82 -17.35 1.73
CA LEU A 123 -9.22 -17.88 0.50
C LEU A 123 -10.32 -18.27 -0.49
N ASP A 124 -9.98 -18.29 -1.78
CA ASP A 124 -10.89 -18.66 -2.87
C ASP A 124 -10.28 -19.76 -3.76
N GLY A 125 -11.15 -20.54 -4.42
CA GLY A 125 -10.75 -21.57 -5.39
C GLY A 125 -10.38 -22.93 -4.81
N GLY A 126 -10.55 -23.13 -3.49
CA GLY A 126 -10.40 -24.44 -2.87
C GLY A 126 -11.59 -25.38 -3.15
N SER A 127 -11.35 -26.68 -3.05
CA SER A 127 -12.40 -27.69 -3.10
C SER A 127 -12.68 -28.22 -1.71
N ASN A 128 -13.83 -27.86 -1.12
CA ASN A 128 -14.24 -28.27 0.22
C ASN A 128 -13.18 -27.95 1.32
N GLY A 129 -12.55 -26.79 1.25
CA GLY A 129 -11.49 -26.37 2.18
C GLY A 129 -10.15 -27.06 1.95
N VAL A 130 -9.96 -27.75 0.82
CA VAL A 130 -8.69 -28.36 0.43
C VAL A 130 -8.07 -27.59 -0.73
N TYR A 131 -6.81 -27.19 -0.56
CA TYR A 131 -6.05 -26.42 -1.54
C TYR A 131 -4.85 -27.24 -2.05
N ARG A 132 -4.59 -27.16 -3.37
CA ARG A 132 -3.46 -27.80 -4.02
C ARG A 132 -2.74 -26.77 -4.88
N TYR A 133 -1.46 -26.56 -4.60
CA TYR A 133 -0.66 -25.53 -5.24
C TYR A 133 0.35 -26.15 -6.20
N SER A 134 0.70 -25.45 -7.26
CA SER A 134 1.84 -25.80 -8.10
C SER A 134 3.14 -25.62 -7.33
N GLY A 135 4.06 -26.57 -7.51
CA GLY A 135 5.40 -26.49 -6.94
C GLY A 135 6.48 -26.30 -8.00
N ALA A 136 7.74 -26.30 -7.58
CA ALA A 136 8.88 -26.34 -8.49
C ALA A 136 8.75 -27.53 -9.42
N GLY A 137 8.86 -27.30 -10.74
CA GLY A 137 8.66 -28.33 -11.76
C GLY A 137 7.22 -28.71 -12.08
N GLY A 138 6.23 -27.93 -11.63
CA GLY A 138 4.82 -28.09 -11.98
C GLY A 138 4.06 -29.20 -11.22
N ALA A 139 4.72 -29.90 -10.29
CA ALA A 139 4.07 -30.91 -9.48
C ALA A 139 3.12 -30.29 -8.43
N ALA A 140 1.91 -30.87 -8.28
CA ALA A 140 0.97 -30.44 -7.27
C ALA A 140 1.52 -30.64 -5.85
N LYS A 141 1.48 -29.61 -5.04
CA LYS A 141 1.98 -29.57 -3.65
C LYS A 141 0.87 -29.16 -2.69
N ILE A 142 1.04 -29.51 -1.43
CA ILE A 142 0.18 -28.99 -0.35
C ILE A 142 0.64 -27.61 0.16
N GLY A 143 1.83 -27.16 -0.26
CA GLY A 143 2.42 -25.86 0.07
C GLY A 143 2.97 -25.76 1.50
N ARG A 144 3.58 -24.60 1.79
CA ARG A 144 4.22 -24.30 3.09
C ARG A 144 3.22 -24.14 4.24
N PHE A 145 2.00 -23.75 3.92
CA PHE A 145 0.89 -23.70 4.87
C PHE A 145 -0.25 -24.56 4.33
N PRO A 146 -0.22 -25.88 4.53
CA PRO A 146 -1.27 -26.80 4.10
C PRO A 146 -2.63 -26.41 4.70
N LYS A 147 -3.65 -26.34 3.87
CA LYS A 147 -5.03 -26.09 4.28
C LYS A 147 -5.82 -27.37 4.22
N ASP A 148 -6.67 -27.56 5.21
CA ASP A 148 -7.70 -28.57 5.26
C ASP A 148 -9.04 -27.96 5.74
N PRO A 149 -10.15 -28.68 5.70
CA PRO A 149 -11.44 -28.12 6.11
C PRO A 149 -11.45 -27.49 7.51
N GLY A 150 -10.62 -27.98 8.44
CA GLY A 150 -10.53 -27.43 9.79
C GLY A 150 -9.87 -26.06 9.90
N CYS A 151 -9.32 -25.53 8.80
CA CYS A 151 -8.81 -24.16 8.75
C CYS A 151 -9.92 -23.13 8.56
N PHE A 152 -11.16 -23.53 8.23
CA PHE A 152 -12.21 -22.64 7.75
C PHE A 152 -13.49 -22.70 8.57
N ARG A 153 -14.22 -21.60 8.66
CA ARG A 153 -15.53 -21.50 9.32
C ARG A 153 -16.57 -22.38 8.63
N GLY A 154 -17.55 -22.88 9.41
CA GLY A 154 -18.61 -23.75 8.90
C GLY A 154 -18.14 -25.14 8.49
N ARG A 155 -16.89 -25.51 8.75
CA ARG A 155 -16.29 -26.83 8.52
C ARG A 155 -16.02 -27.52 9.86
N PRO A 156 -15.86 -28.85 9.89
CA PRO A 156 -15.45 -29.55 11.10
C PRO A 156 -14.13 -28.99 11.66
N PRO A 157 -14.02 -28.88 13.00
CA PRO A 157 -12.78 -28.40 13.63
C PRO A 157 -11.62 -29.35 13.29
N ARG A 158 -10.41 -28.78 13.20
CA ARG A 158 -9.19 -29.55 12.90
C ARG A 158 -8.83 -30.53 14.01
N ARG A 159 -9.11 -30.15 15.25
CA ARG A 159 -8.89 -30.97 16.44
C ARG A 159 -10.15 -30.95 17.31
N PRO A 160 -10.37 -32.03 18.12
CA PRO A 160 -11.53 -32.07 19.03
C PRO A 160 -11.61 -30.91 20.02
N GLU A 161 -10.46 -30.37 20.42
CA GLU A 161 -10.33 -29.24 21.34
C GLU A 161 -10.47 -27.87 20.67
N ASP A 162 -10.43 -27.80 19.36
CA ASP A 162 -10.67 -26.54 18.64
C ASP A 162 -12.17 -26.19 18.75
N PRO A 163 -12.52 -24.93 19.02
CA PRO A 163 -13.93 -24.54 19.12
C PRO A 163 -14.64 -24.78 17.80
N VAL A 164 -15.90 -25.11 17.90
CA VAL A 164 -16.77 -25.23 16.72
C VAL A 164 -16.79 -23.88 16.01
N PRO A 165 -16.45 -23.83 14.72
CA PRO A 165 -16.45 -22.59 13.96
C PRO A 165 -17.83 -21.94 13.99
N VAL A 166 -17.86 -20.63 14.30
CA VAL A 166 -19.11 -19.87 14.19
C VAL A 166 -19.55 -19.90 12.73
N PRO A 167 -20.82 -20.24 12.44
CA PRO A 167 -21.33 -20.16 11.08
C PRO A 167 -21.08 -18.76 10.53
N ARG A 168 -20.71 -18.67 9.26
CA ARG A 168 -20.54 -17.41 8.59
C ARG A 168 -21.89 -16.70 8.48
N VAL A 169 -21.92 -15.42 8.85
CA VAL A 169 -23.13 -14.58 8.74
C VAL A 169 -23.12 -13.78 7.44
N ASP A 170 -21.95 -13.45 6.92
CA ASP A 170 -21.78 -12.49 5.82
C ASP A 170 -20.98 -13.09 4.65
N SER A 171 -21.57 -13.95 3.87
CA SER A 171 -20.86 -14.41 2.69
C SER A 171 -21.10 -13.54 1.47
N PRO A 172 -20.03 -13.02 0.82
CA PRO A 172 -19.76 -13.54 -0.51
C PRO A 172 -18.31 -14.02 -0.75
N PHE A 173 -17.46 -13.98 0.25
CA PHE A 173 -16.04 -14.28 0.05
C PHE A 173 -15.72 -15.76 0.35
N GLY A 174 -15.14 -16.53 -0.52
CA GLY A 174 -14.63 -17.89 -0.43
C GLY A 174 -14.65 -18.67 0.90
N ASP A 175 -13.63 -19.43 1.19
CA ASP A 175 -13.45 -20.15 2.46
C ASP A 175 -12.87 -19.19 3.53
N GLU A 176 -13.66 -18.77 4.53
CA GLU A 176 -13.21 -17.92 5.63
C GLU A 176 -12.37 -18.68 6.65
N PHE A 177 -11.22 -18.10 7.02
CA PHE A 177 -10.36 -18.68 8.04
C PHE A 177 -10.98 -18.67 9.45
N VAL A 178 -10.64 -19.68 10.24
CA VAL A 178 -11.01 -19.78 11.66
C VAL A 178 -9.91 -19.15 12.51
N TYR A 179 -10.22 -18.00 13.10
CA TYR A 179 -9.38 -17.33 14.09
C TYR A 179 -10.07 -17.26 15.46
N VAL A 180 -10.94 -18.22 15.73
CA VAL A 180 -11.76 -18.26 16.97
C VAL A 180 -10.88 -18.42 18.19
N ASN A 181 -9.79 -19.19 18.06
CA ASN A 181 -8.76 -19.31 19.08
C ASN A 181 -7.48 -18.59 18.60
N CYS A 182 -7.28 -17.41 19.09
CA CYS A 182 -6.00 -16.70 18.98
C CYS A 182 -4.94 -17.28 19.91
N GLU A 183 -5.08 -18.54 20.28
CA GLU A 183 -4.14 -19.29 21.07
C GLU A 183 -2.75 -19.26 20.41
N PRO A 184 -1.66 -19.08 21.16
CA PRO A 184 -0.30 -19.08 20.62
C PRO A 184 0.06 -20.31 19.79
N ARG A 185 -0.71 -21.39 19.92
CA ARG A 185 -0.52 -22.68 19.25
C ARG A 185 -1.49 -22.94 18.10
N GLY A 186 -2.39 -22.01 17.77
CA GLY A 186 -3.36 -22.19 16.68
C GLY A 186 -2.66 -22.44 15.35
N TYR A 187 -3.00 -23.52 14.66
CA TYR A 187 -2.37 -23.90 13.39
C TYR A 187 -2.54 -22.81 12.34
N THR A 188 -3.77 -22.32 12.19
CA THR A 188 -4.12 -21.28 11.19
C THR A 188 -3.41 -19.97 11.52
N ARG A 189 -3.43 -19.54 12.80
CA ARG A 189 -2.70 -18.37 13.26
C ARG A 189 -1.21 -18.45 12.96
N ASN A 190 -0.57 -19.57 13.32
CA ASN A 190 0.87 -19.75 13.10
C ASN A 190 1.24 -19.77 11.61
N GLY A 191 0.39 -20.37 10.78
CA GLY A 191 0.54 -20.36 9.33
C GLY A 191 0.47 -18.95 8.75
N MET A 192 -0.49 -18.12 9.22
CA MET A 192 -0.62 -16.73 8.79
C MET A 192 0.54 -15.84 9.28
N VAL A 193 1.03 -16.06 10.50
CA VAL A 193 2.23 -15.35 11.01
C VAL A 193 3.47 -15.71 10.18
N ALA A 194 3.63 -17.00 9.83
CA ALA A 194 4.74 -17.44 8.98
C ALA A 194 4.65 -16.86 7.55
N PHE A 195 3.43 -16.77 7.01
CA PHE A 195 3.17 -16.11 5.73
C PHE A 195 3.53 -14.62 5.79
N GLY A 196 3.08 -13.89 6.81
CA GLY A 196 3.41 -12.46 6.97
C GLY A 196 4.92 -12.21 7.05
N ASP A 197 5.65 -13.02 7.81
CA ASP A 197 7.11 -12.93 7.90
C ASP A 197 7.80 -13.20 6.55
N TRP A 198 7.36 -14.24 5.83
CA TRP A 198 7.85 -14.54 4.49
C TRP A 198 7.56 -13.38 3.52
N LEU A 199 6.34 -12.87 3.48
CA LEU A 199 5.94 -11.77 2.60
C LEU A 199 6.76 -10.51 2.87
N THR A 200 6.90 -10.14 4.15
CA THR A 200 7.66 -8.96 4.58
C THR A 200 9.11 -9.01 4.11
N ARG A 201 9.76 -10.14 4.35
CA ARG A 201 11.18 -10.31 4.04
C ARG A 201 11.45 -10.55 2.56
N SER A 202 10.54 -11.24 1.85
CA SER A 202 10.66 -11.47 0.40
C SER A 202 10.52 -10.20 -0.42
N LEU A 203 9.81 -9.18 0.07
CA LEU A 203 9.48 -7.97 -0.66
C LEU A 203 10.07 -6.69 -0.02
N ASP A 204 10.64 -6.76 1.19
CA ASP A 204 11.10 -5.59 1.95
C ASP A 204 9.99 -4.54 2.18
N ILE A 205 8.88 -4.98 2.78
CA ILE A 205 7.67 -4.16 3.00
C ILE A 205 7.82 -3.30 4.25
N GLN A 206 7.36 -2.03 4.21
CA GLN A 206 7.38 -1.11 5.34
C GLN A 206 6.02 -0.97 6.02
N GLY A 207 4.94 -1.43 5.40
CA GLY A 207 3.61 -1.38 6.02
C GLY A 207 2.57 -2.25 5.33
N TYR A 208 1.40 -2.31 5.95
CA TYR A 208 0.26 -3.10 5.50
C TYR A 208 -1.06 -2.35 5.59
N ARG A 209 -1.91 -2.53 4.61
CA ARG A 209 -3.35 -2.40 4.77
C ARG A 209 -3.90 -3.80 5.01
N VAL A 210 -4.60 -4.00 6.11
CA VAL A 210 -5.24 -5.29 6.41
C VAL A 210 -6.70 -5.22 6.01
N ASP A 211 -7.04 -6.07 5.04
CA ASP A 211 -8.37 -6.17 4.43
C ASP A 211 -9.39 -6.75 5.40
N ASP A 212 -10.64 -6.26 5.35
CA ASP A 212 -11.82 -6.75 6.09
C ASP A 212 -11.52 -7.17 7.55
N THR A 213 -10.97 -6.26 8.33
CA THR A 213 -10.63 -6.56 9.73
C THR A 213 -11.85 -6.75 10.61
N LYS A 214 -13.02 -6.25 10.19
CA LYS A 214 -14.30 -6.43 10.90
C LYS A 214 -14.75 -7.90 10.94
N GLY A 215 -14.34 -8.70 9.95
CA GLY A 215 -14.58 -10.13 9.87
C GLY A 215 -13.63 -11.01 10.70
N MET A 216 -12.59 -10.44 11.33
CA MET A 216 -11.55 -11.18 12.02
C MET A 216 -11.52 -10.92 13.53
N ALA A 217 -11.01 -11.88 14.31
CA ALA A 217 -10.80 -11.68 15.74
C ALA A 217 -9.68 -10.65 15.98
N VAL A 218 -9.97 -9.61 16.76
CA VAL A 218 -9.02 -8.53 17.10
C VAL A 218 -7.69 -9.06 17.61
N ALA A 219 -7.72 -10.05 18.53
CA ALA A 219 -6.52 -10.64 19.10
C ALA A 219 -5.64 -11.29 18.03
N PHE A 220 -6.22 -11.93 17.00
CA PHE A 220 -5.47 -12.48 15.88
C PHE A 220 -4.81 -11.35 15.06
N VAL A 221 -5.56 -10.32 14.68
CA VAL A 221 -5.05 -9.20 13.87
C VAL A 221 -3.89 -8.51 14.59
N ARG A 222 -4.06 -8.18 15.89
CA ARG A 222 -3.02 -7.59 16.72
C ARG A 222 -1.79 -8.48 16.82
N ASP A 223 -1.98 -9.77 17.09
CA ASP A 223 -0.88 -10.72 17.23
C ASP A 223 -0.10 -10.87 15.93
N TRP A 224 -0.79 -10.89 14.79
CA TRP A 224 -0.14 -10.89 13.48
C TRP A 224 0.69 -9.63 13.25
N MET A 225 0.12 -8.44 13.50
CA MET A 225 0.79 -7.15 13.32
C MET A 225 1.99 -6.94 14.25
N THR A 226 2.04 -7.66 15.38
CA THR A 226 3.15 -7.56 16.34
C THR A 226 4.19 -8.65 16.20
N ALA A 227 3.90 -9.69 15.41
CA ALA A 227 4.78 -10.85 15.29
C ALA A 227 5.96 -10.59 14.34
N ARG A 228 7.13 -11.17 14.68
CA ARG A 228 8.32 -11.27 13.81
C ARG A 228 8.65 -9.96 13.07
N SER A 229 8.90 -10.04 11.74
CA SER A 229 9.24 -8.89 10.90
C SER A 229 8.09 -7.89 10.72
N MET A 230 6.82 -8.25 11.00
CA MET A 230 5.68 -7.33 10.95
C MET A 230 5.68 -6.33 12.12
N GLY A 231 6.27 -6.68 13.26
CA GLY A 231 6.18 -5.94 14.51
C GLY A 231 6.61 -4.46 14.46
N SER A 232 7.50 -4.11 13.54
CA SER A 232 8.00 -2.73 13.36
C SER A 232 7.38 -2.01 12.16
N ARG A 233 6.42 -2.63 11.47
CA ARG A 233 5.85 -2.08 10.24
C ARG A 233 4.62 -1.23 10.52
N PHE A 234 4.38 -0.21 9.69
CA PHE A 234 3.12 0.53 9.71
C PHE A 234 1.95 -0.42 9.41
N CYS A 235 0.83 -0.23 10.10
CA CYS A 235 -0.39 -0.99 9.83
C CYS A 235 -1.60 -0.08 9.81
N VAL A 236 -2.48 -0.29 8.84
CA VAL A 236 -3.80 0.30 8.79
C VAL A 236 -4.84 -0.80 8.59
N SER A 237 -5.88 -0.79 9.40
CA SER A 237 -7.02 -1.70 9.31
C SER A 237 -8.14 -1.11 8.46
N GLU A 238 -8.66 -1.92 7.56
CA GLU A 238 -9.96 -1.62 7.00
C GLU A 238 -11.04 -2.12 7.98
N TYR A 239 -11.47 -1.22 8.84
CA TYR A 239 -12.63 -1.44 9.71
C TYR A 239 -13.78 -0.58 9.20
N PHE A 240 -14.56 -1.14 8.29
CA PHE A 240 -15.61 -0.42 7.57
C PHE A 240 -16.76 -0.06 8.51
N ASP A 241 -16.73 1.17 9.06
CA ASP A 241 -17.77 1.67 9.96
C ASP A 241 -17.88 3.21 9.87
N GLY A 242 -19.10 3.72 9.78
CA GLY A 242 -19.39 5.17 9.75
C GLY A 242 -19.45 5.82 11.13
N ASP A 243 -19.35 5.06 12.22
CA ASP A 243 -19.36 5.60 13.59
C ASP A 243 -17.92 5.81 14.09
N PRO A 244 -17.53 7.05 14.43
CA PRO A 244 -16.19 7.33 14.94
C PRO A 244 -15.90 6.63 16.28
N ALA A 245 -16.92 6.31 17.07
CA ALA A 245 -16.73 5.54 18.32
C ALA A 245 -16.39 4.09 18.02
N SER A 246 -16.90 3.50 16.96
CA SER A 246 -16.53 2.16 16.50
C SER A 246 -15.07 2.11 16.03
N LEU A 247 -14.59 3.14 15.31
CA LEU A 247 -13.20 3.26 14.86
C LEU A 247 -12.25 3.44 16.05
N GLU A 248 -12.62 4.28 17.02
CA GLU A 248 -11.86 4.49 18.25
C GLU A 248 -11.78 3.20 19.08
N TRP A 249 -12.92 2.51 19.24
CA TRP A 249 -12.95 1.22 19.90
C TRP A 249 -12.01 0.21 19.23
N TRP A 250 -12.03 0.10 17.89
CA TRP A 250 -11.12 -0.80 17.17
C TRP A 250 -9.66 -0.43 17.40
N ALA A 251 -9.31 0.84 17.21
CA ALA A 251 -7.93 1.29 17.30
C ALA A 251 -7.34 1.12 18.72
N HIS A 252 -8.13 1.26 19.77
CA HIS A 252 -7.67 1.30 21.16
C HIS A 252 -8.30 0.24 22.05
N ASP A 253 -9.62 0.33 22.30
CA ASP A 253 -10.30 -0.37 23.39
C ASP A 253 -10.56 -1.86 23.09
N SER A 254 -10.54 -2.27 21.84
CA SER A 254 -10.67 -3.66 21.42
C SER A 254 -9.54 -4.57 21.92
N GLY A 255 -8.45 -3.98 22.40
CA GLY A 255 -7.18 -4.62 22.70
C GLY A 255 -6.11 -4.39 21.62
N MET A 256 -6.40 -3.64 20.55
CA MET A 256 -5.42 -3.23 19.55
C MET A 256 -4.38 -2.25 20.12
N GLY A 257 -4.80 -1.35 21.03
CA GLY A 257 -3.89 -0.48 21.79
C GLY A 257 -3.06 0.48 20.92
N GLY A 258 -3.64 1.00 19.84
CA GLY A 258 -2.96 1.90 18.91
C GLY A 258 -1.95 1.20 17.98
N ARG A 259 -1.94 -0.14 17.91
CA ARG A 259 -1.01 -0.87 17.03
C ARG A 259 -1.36 -0.72 15.54
N SER A 260 -2.61 -0.45 15.23
CA SER A 260 -3.11 -0.22 13.88
C SER A 260 -3.80 1.13 13.80
N ALA A 261 -3.48 1.91 12.78
CA ALA A 261 -4.35 2.97 12.32
C ALA A 261 -5.63 2.36 11.69
N VAL A 262 -6.63 3.19 11.45
CA VAL A 262 -7.88 2.82 10.77
C VAL A 262 -8.17 3.77 9.62
N PHE A 263 -8.80 3.28 8.56
CA PHE A 263 -9.38 4.14 7.54
C PHE A 263 -10.56 4.93 8.12
N ASP A 264 -10.54 6.24 7.95
CA ASP A 264 -11.56 7.15 8.49
C ASP A 264 -12.81 7.17 7.58
N PHE A 265 -13.59 6.11 7.64
CA PHE A 265 -14.87 6.02 6.91
C PHE A 265 -15.86 7.08 7.39
N THR A 266 -15.79 7.49 8.66
CA THR A 266 -16.63 8.57 9.18
C THR A 266 -16.39 9.88 8.45
N LEU A 267 -15.10 10.22 8.24
CA LEU A 267 -14.72 11.41 7.46
C LEU A 267 -15.11 11.24 6.00
N HIS A 268 -14.90 10.06 5.41
CA HIS A 268 -15.29 9.77 4.03
C HIS A 268 -16.78 10.08 3.78
N PHE A 269 -17.70 9.61 4.63
CA PHE A 269 -19.13 9.89 4.49
C PHE A 269 -19.49 11.37 4.71
N ALA A 270 -18.77 12.07 5.59
CA ALA A 270 -18.93 13.52 5.75
C ALA A 270 -18.46 14.27 4.50
N LEU A 271 -17.32 13.87 3.91
CA LEU A 271 -16.79 14.42 2.66
C LEU A 271 -17.71 14.13 1.48
N GLN A 272 -18.29 12.94 1.39
CA GLN A 272 -19.28 12.59 0.38
C GLN A 272 -20.48 13.52 0.44
N SER A 273 -21.03 13.69 1.64
CA SER A 273 -22.16 14.63 1.85
C SER A 273 -21.77 16.08 1.51
N MET A 274 -20.57 16.52 1.89
CA MET A 274 -20.04 17.85 1.55
C MET A 274 -19.92 18.08 0.04
N CYS A 275 -19.53 17.06 -0.70
CA CYS A 275 -19.21 17.17 -2.11
C CYS A 275 -20.43 17.00 -3.03
N ASP A 276 -21.36 16.12 -2.65
CA ASP A 276 -22.45 15.66 -3.52
C ASP A 276 -23.85 16.16 -3.07
N ASP A 277 -24.03 16.56 -1.79
CA ASP A 277 -25.28 17.19 -1.36
C ASP A 277 -25.18 18.72 -1.44
N GLY A 278 -25.82 19.31 -2.43
CA GLY A 278 -25.88 20.77 -2.62
C GLY A 278 -26.48 21.56 -1.43
N ASN A 279 -27.13 20.89 -0.48
CA ASN A 279 -27.71 21.50 0.73
C ASN A 279 -26.87 21.22 1.99
N PHE A 280 -25.75 20.53 1.87
CA PHE A 280 -24.91 20.22 3.01
C PHE A 280 -24.47 21.47 3.76
N ASP A 281 -24.61 21.41 5.07
CA ASP A 281 -24.18 22.48 5.98
C ASP A 281 -22.73 22.28 6.39
N MET A 282 -21.84 23.14 5.88
CA MET A 282 -20.39 23.07 6.11
C MET A 282 -19.99 23.19 7.59
N THR A 283 -20.90 23.71 8.46
CA THR A 283 -20.61 23.72 9.91
C THR A 283 -20.39 22.34 10.48
N ARG A 284 -20.90 21.29 9.83
CA ARG A 284 -20.71 19.89 10.21
C ARG A 284 -19.32 19.35 9.90
N MET A 285 -18.50 20.06 9.11
CA MET A 285 -17.12 19.67 8.85
C MET A 285 -16.17 20.03 10.00
N ASP A 286 -16.58 20.91 10.91
CA ASP A 286 -15.79 21.22 12.11
C ASP A 286 -15.82 20.04 13.09
N GLY A 287 -14.69 19.44 13.30
CA GLY A 287 -14.56 18.22 14.10
C GLY A 287 -15.09 16.95 13.43
N ALA A 288 -15.27 16.96 12.10
CA ALA A 288 -15.71 15.77 11.35
C ALA A 288 -14.64 14.67 11.29
N GLY A 289 -15.11 13.42 11.31
CA GLY A 289 -14.28 12.24 11.17
C GLY A 289 -13.60 11.77 12.45
N TYR A 290 -12.99 10.62 12.36
CA TYR A 290 -12.16 10.06 13.43
C TYR A 290 -10.84 10.83 13.57
N ALA A 291 -10.31 11.39 12.48
CA ALA A 291 -9.10 12.22 12.50
C ALA A 291 -9.18 13.43 13.43
N ALA A 292 -10.38 13.96 13.67
CA ALA A 292 -10.57 15.04 14.64
C ALA A 292 -10.41 14.59 16.11
N ARG A 293 -10.51 13.29 16.39
CA ARG A 293 -10.35 12.69 17.72
C ARG A 293 -8.94 12.14 17.93
N ASP A 294 -8.47 11.36 16.95
CA ASP A 294 -7.14 10.75 16.98
C ASP A 294 -6.47 10.82 15.59
N PRO A 295 -5.82 11.93 15.28
CA PRO A 295 -5.18 12.11 13.99
C PRO A 295 -3.99 11.17 13.74
N PHE A 296 -3.40 10.59 14.79
CA PHE A 296 -2.24 9.69 14.65
C PHE A 296 -2.63 8.29 14.19
N ASN A 297 -3.84 7.87 14.51
CA ASN A 297 -4.38 6.57 14.11
C ASN A 297 -5.44 6.67 13.01
N ALA A 298 -5.65 7.85 12.43
CA ALA A 298 -6.59 8.06 11.33
C ALA A 298 -5.90 8.11 9.98
N VAL A 299 -6.26 7.20 9.07
CA VAL A 299 -5.93 7.25 7.66
C VAL A 299 -7.09 7.87 6.91
N THR A 300 -6.91 9.10 6.44
CA THR A 300 -7.95 9.85 5.71
C THR A 300 -7.90 9.55 4.22
N PHE A 301 -9.05 9.48 3.56
CA PHE A 301 -9.15 9.17 2.14
C PHE A 301 -10.41 9.79 1.53
N VAL A 302 -10.42 9.95 0.21
CA VAL A 302 -11.57 10.45 -0.55
C VAL A 302 -12.39 9.26 -1.06
N ASP A 303 -11.78 8.39 -1.84
CA ASP A 303 -12.36 7.11 -2.27
C ASP A 303 -11.34 5.98 -2.19
N ASN A 304 -11.82 4.75 -2.24
CA ASN A 304 -11.06 3.52 -2.31
C ASN A 304 -11.71 2.57 -3.34
N PRO A 305 -11.16 1.37 -3.60
CA PRO A 305 -11.75 0.43 -4.56
C PRO A 305 -13.21 0.04 -4.28
N ASP A 306 -13.64 0.06 -3.03
CA ASP A 306 -14.99 -0.35 -2.65
C ASP A 306 -15.97 0.82 -2.72
N THR A 307 -15.64 1.96 -2.11
CA THR A 307 -16.51 3.14 -2.12
C THR A 307 -16.72 3.69 -3.53
N ASP A 308 -15.68 3.70 -4.38
CA ASP A 308 -15.80 4.18 -5.76
C ASP A 308 -16.74 3.35 -6.65
N LEU A 309 -16.95 2.07 -6.33
CA LEU A 309 -17.84 1.20 -7.09
C LEU A 309 -19.19 0.95 -6.43
N SER A 310 -19.40 1.47 -5.23
CA SER A 310 -20.66 1.32 -4.49
C SER A 310 -21.57 2.51 -4.75
N PRO A 311 -22.69 2.33 -5.47
CA PRO A 311 -23.66 3.41 -5.68
C PRO A 311 -24.11 4.00 -4.36
N GLY A 312 -23.92 5.32 -4.19
CA GLY A 312 -24.27 6.05 -2.98
C GLY A 312 -23.18 6.12 -1.90
N GLU A 313 -22.02 5.50 -2.13
CA GLU A 313 -20.83 5.64 -1.27
C GLU A 313 -19.71 6.44 -1.95
N GLN A 314 -19.60 6.36 -3.27
CA GLN A 314 -18.59 7.12 -4.03
C GLN A 314 -18.84 8.64 -3.95
N ILE A 315 -17.74 9.40 -4.00
CA ILE A 315 -17.79 10.86 -4.19
C ILE A 315 -17.70 11.15 -5.69
N ILE A 316 -18.71 11.82 -6.25
CA ILE A 316 -18.79 12.10 -7.69
C ILE A 316 -18.45 13.56 -7.98
N GLY A 317 -19.12 14.50 -7.33
CA GLY A 317 -18.94 15.93 -7.51
C GLY A 317 -17.82 16.47 -6.64
N SER A 318 -17.28 17.61 -7.01
CA SER A 318 -16.40 18.44 -6.16
C SER A 318 -15.26 17.72 -5.44
N LYS A 319 -14.79 16.55 -5.93
CA LYS A 319 -13.74 15.71 -5.30
C LYS A 319 -12.52 16.51 -4.83
N LEU A 320 -12.14 17.57 -5.52
CA LEU A 320 -11.01 18.40 -5.12
C LEU A 320 -11.22 19.15 -3.81
N LEU A 321 -12.46 19.42 -3.38
CA LEU A 321 -12.73 19.97 -2.06
C LEU A 321 -12.45 18.94 -0.97
N ALA A 322 -12.79 17.67 -1.20
CA ALA A 322 -12.44 16.57 -0.30
C ALA A 322 -10.92 16.40 -0.18
N TYR A 323 -10.21 16.40 -1.31
CA TYR A 323 -8.73 16.37 -1.30
C TYR A 323 -8.13 17.61 -0.63
N ALA A 324 -8.68 18.81 -0.87
CA ALA A 324 -8.23 20.01 -0.18
C ALA A 324 -8.42 19.88 1.34
N PHE A 325 -9.52 19.26 1.79
CA PHE A 325 -9.76 19.03 3.23
C PHE A 325 -8.72 18.06 3.81
N ILE A 326 -8.61 16.83 3.30
CA ILE A 326 -7.73 15.80 3.88
C ILE A 326 -6.23 16.12 3.75
N LEU A 327 -5.83 16.89 2.73
CA LEU A 327 -4.43 17.27 2.50
C LEU A 327 -4.03 18.56 3.24
N THR A 328 -4.95 19.24 3.91
CA THR A 328 -4.64 20.45 4.68
C THR A 328 -5.02 20.36 6.16
N THR A 329 -5.78 19.34 6.56
CA THR A 329 -6.08 19.01 7.96
C THR A 329 -5.17 17.91 8.51
N GLU A 330 -5.43 17.43 9.73
CA GLU A 330 -4.67 16.35 10.36
C GLU A 330 -5.15 14.97 9.89
N GLY A 331 -4.31 13.96 10.10
CA GLY A 331 -4.49 12.59 9.66
C GLY A 331 -3.38 12.14 8.71
N TYR A 332 -3.45 10.90 8.23
CA TYR A 332 -2.53 10.36 7.22
C TYR A 332 -3.28 10.18 5.90
N PRO A 333 -3.19 11.14 4.94
CA PRO A 333 -4.00 11.09 3.74
C PRO A 333 -3.52 10.03 2.74
N PHE A 334 -4.47 9.25 2.21
CA PHE A 334 -4.29 8.31 1.10
C PHE A 334 -4.98 8.87 -0.14
N VAL A 335 -4.23 8.93 -1.24
CA VAL A 335 -4.70 9.41 -2.55
C VAL A 335 -4.96 8.23 -3.46
N TYR A 336 -6.21 8.05 -3.87
CA TYR A 336 -6.62 6.92 -4.70
C TYR A 336 -6.21 7.11 -6.15
N HIS A 337 -5.63 6.07 -6.78
CA HIS A 337 -5.13 6.12 -8.16
C HIS A 337 -6.18 6.61 -9.15
N LYS A 338 -7.41 6.09 -9.08
CA LYS A 338 -8.47 6.43 -10.03
C LYS A 338 -8.84 7.92 -10.00
N ASP A 339 -8.75 8.58 -8.85
CA ASP A 339 -8.97 10.02 -8.74
C ASP A 339 -7.80 10.82 -9.32
N TYR A 340 -6.59 10.33 -9.09
CA TYR A 340 -5.35 11.01 -9.44
C TYR A 340 -4.99 10.92 -10.93
N ALA A 341 -5.01 9.74 -11.52
CA ALA A 341 -4.48 9.48 -12.84
C ALA A 341 -5.27 10.17 -13.96
N GLU A 342 -4.58 10.50 -15.06
CA GLU A 342 -5.14 11.14 -16.25
C GLU A 342 -5.58 10.13 -17.33
N GLU A 343 -5.50 8.85 -17.03
CA GLU A 343 -5.83 7.76 -17.95
C GLU A 343 -7.35 7.65 -18.17
N ALA A 344 -7.74 7.01 -19.27
CA ALA A 344 -9.15 6.79 -19.59
C ALA A 344 -9.84 5.98 -18.47
N GLY A 345 -10.94 6.50 -17.94
CA GLY A 345 -11.68 5.91 -16.82
C GLY A 345 -11.27 6.45 -15.43
N CYS A 346 -10.26 7.31 -15.37
CA CYS A 346 -9.83 8.02 -14.18
C CYS A 346 -10.37 9.48 -14.16
N TYR A 347 -10.32 10.13 -12.98
CA TYR A 347 -10.87 11.49 -12.82
C TYR A 347 -9.89 12.59 -13.27
N GLY A 348 -8.60 12.29 -13.46
CA GLY A 348 -7.61 13.22 -14.02
C GLY A 348 -7.27 14.40 -13.10
N LEU A 349 -7.27 14.20 -11.78
CA LEU A 349 -7.03 15.27 -10.82
C LEU A 349 -5.55 15.49 -10.47
N LYS A 350 -4.62 14.77 -11.13
CA LYS A 350 -3.19 14.74 -10.84
C LYS A 350 -2.60 16.13 -10.56
N ARG A 351 -2.75 17.05 -11.49
CA ARG A 351 -2.12 18.37 -11.41
C ARG A 351 -2.51 19.18 -10.15
N TRP A 352 -3.77 19.03 -9.69
CA TRP A 352 -4.25 19.74 -8.49
C TRP A 352 -3.88 18.99 -7.22
N ILE A 353 -3.93 17.65 -7.26
CA ILE A 353 -3.53 16.81 -6.15
C ILE A 353 -2.02 16.94 -5.90
N ASP A 354 -1.17 16.96 -6.93
CA ASP A 354 0.27 17.21 -6.79
C ASP A 354 0.55 18.52 -6.04
N ASN A 355 -0.18 19.58 -6.36
CA ASN A 355 -0.06 20.85 -5.66
C ASN A 355 -0.51 20.73 -4.19
N LEU A 356 -1.63 20.05 -3.91
CA LEU A 356 -2.11 19.85 -2.54
C LEU A 356 -1.18 18.93 -1.74
N VAL A 357 -0.61 17.90 -2.34
CA VAL A 357 0.41 17.04 -1.71
C VAL A 357 1.65 17.85 -1.35
N TRP A 358 2.11 18.70 -2.26
CA TRP A 358 3.22 19.62 -1.98
C TRP A 358 2.88 20.58 -0.82
N ILE A 359 1.67 21.15 -0.79
CA ILE A 359 1.17 22.00 0.29
C ILE A 359 1.17 21.21 1.62
N HIS A 360 0.67 19.98 1.61
CA HIS A 360 0.68 19.09 2.78
C HIS A 360 2.08 18.95 3.36
N GLU A 361 3.03 18.54 2.53
CA GLU A 361 4.39 18.20 2.98
C GLU A 361 5.19 19.45 3.44
N ASN A 362 4.91 20.61 2.88
CA ASN A 362 5.72 21.79 3.14
C ASN A 362 5.07 22.80 4.10
N LEU A 363 3.74 22.84 4.19
CA LEU A 363 3.04 23.91 4.87
C LEU A 363 2.07 23.42 5.97
N ALA A 364 1.49 22.21 5.84
CA ALA A 364 0.41 21.74 6.73
C ALA A 364 0.95 21.09 8.02
N ASN A 365 1.59 21.86 8.89
CA ASN A 365 2.19 21.37 10.12
C ASN A 365 1.44 21.80 11.38
N GLY A 366 1.55 21.01 12.45
CA GLY A 366 0.95 21.28 13.77
C GLY A 366 -0.54 20.93 13.84
N SER A 367 -1.20 21.40 14.89
CA SER A 367 -2.62 21.18 15.11
C SER A 367 -3.50 22.06 14.23
N THR A 368 -4.70 21.60 13.92
CA THR A 368 -5.71 22.36 13.18
C THR A 368 -6.59 23.15 14.14
N THR A 369 -6.97 24.36 13.74
CA THR A 369 -8.02 25.14 14.42
C THR A 369 -8.94 25.79 13.40
N THR A 370 -10.23 25.84 13.70
CA THR A 370 -11.23 26.48 12.84
C THR A 370 -11.21 27.99 13.06
N ARG A 371 -11.10 28.77 11.97
CA ARG A 371 -11.06 30.23 11.97
C ARG A 371 -12.36 30.89 11.51
N TRP A 372 -13.12 30.16 10.68
CA TRP A 372 -14.44 30.55 10.22
C TRP A 372 -15.26 29.30 9.91
N ASN A 373 -16.54 29.35 10.23
CA ASN A 373 -17.44 28.26 9.92
C ASN A 373 -18.85 28.81 9.72
N ASP A 374 -19.41 28.60 8.54
CA ASP A 374 -20.81 28.91 8.20
C ASP A 374 -21.37 27.84 7.26
N PRO A 375 -22.68 27.82 6.93
CA PRO A 375 -23.28 26.75 6.14
C PRO A 375 -22.65 26.51 4.75
N ARG A 376 -21.79 27.40 4.25
CA ARG A 376 -21.20 27.31 2.91
C ARG A 376 -19.67 27.36 2.91
N VAL A 377 -19.04 27.74 4.01
CA VAL A 377 -17.59 27.96 4.08
C VAL A 377 -17.03 27.42 5.38
N ILE A 378 -15.92 26.74 5.28
CA ILE A 378 -15.03 26.46 6.41
C ILE A 378 -13.65 27.05 6.15
N VAL A 379 -13.05 27.67 7.18
CA VAL A 379 -11.65 28.12 7.15
C VAL A 379 -10.93 27.49 8.33
N THR A 380 -9.87 26.75 8.04
CA THR A 380 -9.02 26.11 9.05
C THR A 380 -7.61 26.67 8.99
N GLU A 381 -6.89 26.62 10.10
CA GLU A 381 -5.49 27.00 10.17
C GLU A 381 -4.66 25.92 10.87
N ARG A 382 -3.56 25.51 10.22
CA ARG A 382 -2.52 24.67 10.82
C ARG A 382 -1.54 25.55 11.57
N LEU A 383 -1.32 25.27 12.85
CA LEU A 383 -0.62 26.16 13.77
C LEU A 383 0.90 25.90 13.87
N GLY A 384 1.40 24.85 13.23
CA GLY A 384 2.85 24.57 13.14
C GLY A 384 3.53 25.49 12.12
N ALA A 385 4.86 25.67 12.25
CA ALA A 385 5.62 26.45 11.27
C ALA A 385 5.72 25.69 9.93
N PRO A 386 5.49 26.35 8.78
CA PRO A 386 5.30 27.81 8.58
C PRO A 386 3.87 28.31 8.81
N GLY A 387 2.91 27.42 9.09
CA GLY A 387 1.48 27.70 9.19
C GLY A 387 0.76 27.65 7.84
N LEU A 388 -0.49 27.21 7.86
CA LEU A 388 -1.32 27.13 6.65
C LEU A 388 -2.76 27.53 6.96
N LEU A 389 -3.25 28.55 6.29
CA LEU A 389 -4.67 28.94 6.34
C LEU A 389 -5.36 28.38 5.10
N THR A 390 -6.31 27.46 5.30
CA THR A 390 -7.07 26.85 4.22
C THR A 390 -8.51 27.29 4.28
N ALA A 391 -9.05 27.73 3.15
CA ALA A 391 -10.45 28.10 3.01
C ALA A 391 -11.12 27.23 1.94
N ILE A 392 -12.26 26.62 2.26
CA ILE A 392 -13.05 25.75 1.38
C ILE A 392 -14.48 26.26 1.34
N SER A 393 -15.08 26.35 0.13
CA SER A 393 -16.47 26.75 -0.05
C SER A 393 -17.23 25.79 -0.95
N THR A 394 -18.44 25.42 -0.54
CA THR A 394 -19.41 24.67 -1.36
C THR A 394 -20.39 25.58 -2.11
N ASP A 395 -20.31 26.92 -1.95
CA ASP A 395 -21.22 27.84 -2.64
C ASP A 395 -21.01 27.78 -4.17
N THR A 396 -22.00 27.27 -4.87
CA THR A 396 -21.94 27.08 -6.34
C THR A 396 -22.17 28.37 -7.11
N TRP A 397 -22.77 29.36 -6.51
CA TRP A 397 -23.21 30.57 -7.19
C TRP A 397 -22.39 31.81 -6.85
N ASN A 398 -22.01 31.95 -5.57
CA ASN A 398 -21.42 33.18 -5.08
C ASN A 398 -19.97 33.01 -4.69
N ARG A 399 -19.17 34.01 -5.00
CA ARG A 399 -17.88 34.20 -4.35
C ARG A 399 -18.11 34.59 -2.88
N ARG A 400 -17.26 34.09 -1.98
CA ARG A 400 -17.42 34.33 -0.55
C ARG A 400 -16.23 35.12 -0.01
N THR A 401 -16.50 36.34 0.46
CA THR A 401 -15.45 37.16 1.12
C THR A 401 -15.50 36.91 2.62
N ILE A 402 -14.40 36.49 3.19
CA ILE A 402 -14.25 36.16 4.61
C ILE A 402 -13.20 37.06 5.24
N THR A 403 -13.43 37.47 6.46
CA THR A 403 -12.44 38.11 7.34
C THR A 403 -12.34 37.32 8.63
N CYS A 404 -11.22 36.71 8.91
CA CYS A 404 -11.04 35.90 10.11
C CYS A 404 -9.71 36.20 10.82
N GLN A 405 -9.66 35.91 12.13
CA GLN A 405 -8.47 36.01 12.94
C GLN A 405 -7.50 34.89 12.57
N THR A 406 -6.20 35.17 12.49
CA THR A 406 -5.15 34.18 12.20
C THR A 406 -4.06 34.20 13.27
N ALA A 407 -3.24 33.15 13.31
CA ALA A 407 -2.04 33.08 14.14
C ALA A 407 -0.79 33.68 13.44
N PHE A 408 -0.89 34.13 12.20
CA PHE A 408 0.24 34.72 11.46
C PHE A 408 0.74 36.06 12.05
N GLY A 409 -0.08 36.73 12.87
CA GLY A 409 0.22 38.00 13.50
C GLY A 409 -0.11 39.21 12.62
N ALA A 410 0.20 40.42 13.12
CA ALA A 410 -0.13 41.68 12.48
C ALA A 410 0.75 41.95 11.23
N ASN A 411 0.13 42.49 10.19
CA ASN A 411 0.77 42.87 8.93
C ASN A 411 1.59 41.75 8.28
N ALA A 412 1.20 40.50 8.48
CA ALA A 412 1.86 39.34 7.89
C ALA A 412 1.52 39.24 6.40
N HIS A 413 2.56 39.10 5.55
CA HIS A 413 2.40 38.80 4.13
C HIS A 413 2.09 37.33 3.94
N LEU A 414 1.00 37.00 3.25
CA LEU A 414 0.56 35.64 2.95
C LEU A 414 0.35 35.49 1.44
N LYS A 415 0.93 34.43 0.88
CA LYS A 415 0.81 34.01 -0.52
C LYS A 415 -0.21 32.89 -0.63
N ASP A 416 -1.07 32.92 -1.64
CA ASP A 416 -1.88 31.77 -2.02
C ASP A 416 -1.08 30.75 -2.83
N TYR A 417 -0.94 29.54 -2.31
CA TYR A 417 -0.20 28.45 -2.95
C TYR A 417 -1.04 27.60 -3.90
N THR A 418 -2.35 27.89 -4.03
CA THR A 418 -3.22 27.30 -5.04
C THR A 418 -3.16 28.00 -6.39
N GLY A 419 -2.65 29.25 -6.41
CA GLY A 419 -2.61 30.11 -7.59
C GLY A 419 -3.98 30.66 -8.02
N ARG A 420 -4.97 30.63 -7.15
CA ARG A 420 -6.35 31.12 -7.41
C ARG A 420 -6.64 32.48 -6.85
N HIS A 421 -5.77 32.99 -5.99
CA HIS A 421 -5.87 34.29 -5.35
C HIS A 421 -4.52 35.01 -5.39
N GLY A 422 -4.53 36.34 -5.37
CA GLY A 422 -3.32 37.12 -5.16
C GLY A 422 -2.84 37.08 -3.72
N ASP A 423 -1.67 37.62 -3.46
CA ASP A 423 -1.13 37.76 -2.11
C ASP A 423 -2.04 38.66 -1.26
N ILE A 424 -2.09 38.40 0.04
CA ILE A 424 -2.84 39.16 1.03
C ILE A 424 -1.94 39.54 2.21
N TRP A 425 -2.39 40.51 2.98
CA TRP A 425 -1.74 40.92 4.23
C TRP A 425 -2.78 40.86 5.36
N THR A 426 -2.36 40.38 6.52
CA THR A 426 -3.18 40.53 7.72
C THR A 426 -3.19 42.00 8.15
N ASP A 427 -4.27 42.42 8.79
CA ASP A 427 -4.40 43.77 9.38
C ASP A 427 -3.51 43.93 10.64
N GLY A 428 -3.56 45.12 11.26
CA GLY A 428 -2.84 45.40 12.50
C GLY A 428 -3.26 44.57 13.70
N GLY A 429 -4.40 43.87 13.62
CA GLY A 429 -4.90 42.90 14.61
C GLY A 429 -4.62 41.45 14.24
N GLY A 430 -3.97 41.16 13.10
CA GLY A 430 -3.69 39.81 12.61
C GLY A 430 -4.86 39.14 11.91
N ARG A 431 -5.83 39.91 11.40
CA ARG A 431 -6.98 39.38 10.65
C ARG A 431 -6.67 39.35 9.15
N ALA A 432 -6.97 38.25 8.49
CA ALA A 432 -6.87 38.07 7.05
C ALA A 432 -8.24 38.27 6.38
N THR A 433 -8.26 39.02 5.26
CA THR A 433 -9.44 39.18 4.40
C THR A 433 -9.12 38.65 3.00
N PHE A 434 -9.96 37.76 2.49
CA PHE A 434 -9.80 37.13 1.17
C PHE A 434 -11.14 36.72 0.57
N THR A 435 -11.16 36.50 -0.74
CA THR A 435 -12.38 36.11 -1.47
C THR A 435 -12.20 34.73 -2.10
N ILE A 436 -12.95 33.75 -1.63
CA ILE A 436 -12.98 32.38 -2.15
C ILE A 436 -13.80 32.38 -3.45
N PRO A 437 -13.31 31.74 -4.55
CA PRO A 437 -14.10 31.59 -5.77
C PRO A 437 -15.35 30.73 -5.51
N SER A 438 -16.39 30.89 -6.33
CA SER A 438 -17.55 30.00 -6.29
C SER A 438 -17.19 28.58 -6.75
N ASN A 439 -17.89 27.58 -6.23
CA ASN A 439 -17.78 26.18 -6.68
C ASN A 439 -18.63 25.94 -7.94
N ALA A 440 -18.48 26.81 -8.94
CA ALA A 440 -19.26 26.79 -10.17
C ALA A 440 -19.18 25.42 -10.85
N PHE A 441 -20.34 24.88 -11.24
CA PHE A 441 -20.46 23.57 -11.88
C PHE A 441 -19.90 22.40 -11.05
N SER A 442 -19.87 22.53 -9.73
CA SER A 442 -19.28 21.54 -8.82
C SER A 442 -17.85 21.14 -9.22
N SER A 443 -17.06 22.11 -9.69
CA SER A 443 -15.69 21.89 -10.18
C SER A 443 -14.71 21.42 -9.10
N GLY A 444 -15.07 21.60 -7.83
CA GLY A 444 -14.20 21.32 -6.69
C GLY A 444 -13.01 22.29 -6.55
N GLN A 445 -12.97 23.37 -7.31
CA GLN A 445 -11.84 24.32 -7.30
C GLN A 445 -12.03 25.52 -6.38
N SER A 446 -13.07 25.51 -5.55
CA SER A 446 -13.41 26.59 -4.60
C SER A 446 -12.67 26.42 -3.27
N TYR A 447 -11.33 26.42 -3.33
CA TYR A 447 -10.47 26.41 -2.15
C TYR A 447 -9.23 27.29 -2.34
N LEU A 448 -8.68 27.79 -1.24
CA LEU A 448 -7.49 28.63 -1.16
C LEU A 448 -6.57 28.13 -0.04
N CYS A 449 -5.27 28.23 -0.22
CA CYS A 449 -4.25 27.80 0.74
C CYS A 449 -3.19 28.88 0.91
N PHE A 450 -3.29 29.63 2.01
CA PHE A 450 -2.36 30.73 2.31
C PHE A 450 -1.30 30.34 3.31
N SER A 451 -0.06 30.72 3.05
CA SER A 451 1.06 30.62 3.98
C SER A 451 2.04 31.75 3.73
N ARG A 452 3.09 31.86 4.58
CA ARG A 452 4.16 32.84 4.34
C ARG A 452 4.86 32.54 3.02
N PRO A 453 5.30 33.56 2.27
CA PRO A 453 6.05 33.34 1.03
C PRO A 453 7.45 32.74 1.28
N GLY A 454 8.11 32.26 0.22
CA GLY A 454 9.47 31.70 0.28
C GLY A 454 9.55 30.19 0.41
N HIS A 455 8.42 29.48 0.24
CA HIS A 455 8.38 28.03 0.17
C HIS A 455 8.24 27.60 -1.29
N ASP A 456 9.30 27.05 -1.87
CA ASP A 456 9.38 26.63 -3.28
C ASP A 456 10.28 25.39 -3.46
N ARG A 457 10.57 24.68 -2.35
CA ARG A 457 11.49 23.53 -2.37
C ARG A 457 10.93 22.39 -3.20
N ALA A 458 11.74 21.92 -4.16
CA ALA A 458 11.49 20.66 -4.83
C ALA A 458 11.58 19.49 -3.81
N MET A 459 10.79 18.47 -4.03
CA MET A 459 10.87 17.24 -3.23
C MET A 459 11.95 16.33 -3.84
N PRO A 460 13.13 16.20 -3.21
CA PRO A 460 14.23 15.42 -3.77
C PRO A 460 13.98 13.93 -3.63
N LEU A 461 14.53 13.15 -4.55
CA LEU A 461 14.63 11.70 -4.36
C LEU A 461 15.57 11.40 -3.18
N GLN A 462 15.23 10.41 -2.39
CA GLN A 462 15.99 9.96 -1.22
C GLN A 462 16.31 8.49 -1.36
N GLU A 463 17.38 8.18 -2.09
CA GLU A 463 17.79 6.82 -2.38
C GLU A 463 18.03 6.00 -1.11
N ARG A 464 17.42 4.82 -1.06
CA ARG A 464 17.71 3.79 -0.06
C ARG A 464 17.85 2.42 -0.71
N PRO A 465 18.67 1.51 -0.12
CA PRO A 465 18.75 0.14 -0.59
C PRO A 465 17.49 -0.64 -0.27
N THR A 466 17.30 -1.72 -1.02
CA THR A 466 16.29 -2.77 -0.78
C THR A 466 16.96 -3.97 -0.14
N THR A 467 16.31 -4.56 0.87
CA THR A 467 16.76 -5.78 1.54
C THR A 467 15.73 -6.88 1.34
N GLN A 468 15.99 -7.80 0.41
CA GLN A 468 15.10 -8.92 0.09
C GLN A 468 15.69 -10.25 0.55
N THR A 469 14.82 -11.16 1.01
CA THR A 469 15.19 -12.54 1.31
C THR A 469 14.55 -13.49 0.30
N PHE A 470 15.35 -14.29 -0.36
CA PHE A 470 14.91 -15.40 -1.19
C PHE A 470 14.90 -16.68 -0.34
N PHE A 471 13.77 -17.37 -0.32
CA PHE A 471 13.58 -18.61 0.44
C PHE A 471 13.55 -19.79 -0.51
N GLY A 472 14.57 -20.65 -0.45
CA GLY A 472 14.61 -21.89 -1.22
C GLY A 472 14.18 -23.09 -0.38
N ALA A 473 13.16 -23.81 -0.83
CA ALA A 473 12.63 -25.00 -0.17
C ALA A 473 11.79 -25.83 -1.16
N GLU A 474 11.54 -27.11 -0.82
CA GLU A 474 10.71 -28.01 -1.66
C GLU A 474 9.24 -27.56 -1.76
N ASP A 475 8.74 -26.88 -0.74
CA ASP A 475 7.34 -26.41 -0.64
C ASP A 475 7.13 -24.99 -1.18
N LEU A 476 8.17 -24.39 -1.75
CA LEU A 476 8.14 -23.07 -2.40
C LEU A 476 8.42 -23.20 -3.92
N ASP A 477 8.36 -22.06 -4.59
CA ASP A 477 8.67 -21.95 -6.03
C ASP A 477 10.19 -21.88 -6.31
N ILE A 478 10.99 -21.42 -5.34
CA ILE A 478 12.46 -21.44 -5.42
C ILE A 478 12.95 -22.78 -4.86
N PRO A 479 13.67 -23.59 -5.65
CA PRO A 479 14.11 -24.91 -5.22
C PRO A 479 15.16 -24.84 -4.10
N PRO A 480 15.29 -25.90 -3.27
CA PRO A 480 16.36 -26.01 -2.30
C PRO A 480 17.74 -26.11 -2.99
N ILE A 481 18.81 -25.88 -2.24
CA ILE A 481 20.18 -26.12 -2.74
C ILE A 481 20.32 -27.62 -3.06
N PRO A 482 20.70 -28.00 -4.28
CA PRO A 482 20.86 -29.41 -4.62
C PRO A 482 22.05 -30.04 -3.87
N ALA A 483 22.03 -31.37 -3.69
CA ALA A 483 23.15 -32.11 -3.08
C ALA A 483 24.46 -31.88 -3.81
N ASN A 484 24.39 -31.81 -5.14
CA ASN A 484 25.48 -31.42 -6.04
C ASN A 484 24.92 -30.64 -7.22
N GLY A 485 25.56 -29.53 -7.58
CA GLY A 485 25.15 -28.68 -8.71
C GLY A 485 24.72 -27.28 -8.30
N THR A 486 24.33 -26.49 -9.30
CA THR A 486 23.94 -25.09 -9.16
C THR A 486 22.51 -24.92 -9.62
N VAL A 487 21.75 -24.10 -8.89
CA VAL A 487 20.37 -23.69 -9.26
C VAL A 487 20.21 -22.17 -9.24
N PRO A 488 19.43 -21.60 -10.16
CA PRO A 488 19.06 -20.18 -10.09
C PRO A 488 18.10 -19.95 -8.90
N VAL A 489 18.23 -18.79 -8.29
CA VAL A 489 17.37 -18.33 -7.18
C VAL A 489 16.36 -17.29 -7.67
N GLY A 490 16.83 -16.34 -8.44
CA GLY A 490 16.08 -15.21 -8.96
C GLY A 490 17.00 -14.10 -9.42
N ARG A 491 16.43 -12.96 -9.75
CA ARG A 491 17.17 -11.79 -10.22
C ARG A 491 16.83 -10.55 -9.39
N VAL A 492 17.78 -9.62 -9.30
CA VAL A 492 17.59 -8.31 -8.67
C VAL A 492 17.96 -7.21 -9.66
N TRP A 493 17.15 -6.14 -9.70
CA TRP A 493 17.35 -5.01 -10.60
C TRP A 493 18.21 -3.95 -9.94
N CYS A 494 19.46 -3.83 -10.38
CA CYS A 494 20.46 -2.98 -9.75
C CYS A 494 20.78 -1.74 -10.58
N ALA A 495 21.08 -0.62 -9.92
CA ALA A 495 21.76 0.52 -10.51
C ALA A 495 23.25 0.21 -10.73
N ALA A 496 23.88 0.92 -11.69
CA ALA A 496 25.32 0.84 -11.88
C ALA A 496 26.09 1.48 -10.72
N ARG A 497 27.28 0.96 -10.42
CA ARG A 497 28.22 1.49 -9.41
C ARG A 497 27.63 1.53 -7.99
N LYS A 498 26.74 0.61 -7.65
CA LYS A 498 26.15 0.46 -6.31
C LYS A 498 26.60 -0.85 -5.67
N PRO A 499 26.72 -0.88 -4.34
CA PRO A 499 26.99 -2.13 -3.64
C PRO A 499 25.85 -3.14 -3.85
N LEU A 500 26.21 -4.40 -4.08
CA LEU A 500 25.34 -5.57 -4.01
C LEU A 500 25.98 -6.56 -3.06
N ARG A 501 25.23 -6.97 -2.04
CA ARG A 501 25.64 -7.99 -1.06
C ARG A 501 24.63 -9.11 -1.06
N ALA A 502 25.09 -10.36 -1.13
CA ALA A 502 24.26 -11.54 -1.01
C ALA A 502 24.83 -12.47 0.07
N SER A 503 23.99 -12.90 1.02
CA SER A 503 24.37 -13.73 2.17
C SER A 503 23.48 -14.96 2.25
N LEU A 504 24.04 -16.11 1.93
CA LEU A 504 23.39 -17.42 1.91
C LEU A 504 23.53 -18.11 3.27
N ARG A 505 22.44 -18.65 3.80
CA ARG A 505 22.39 -19.46 5.02
C ARG A 505 21.53 -20.71 4.81
N ALA A 506 22.10 -21.90 5.01
CA ALA A 506 21.34 -23.13 5.05
C ALA A 506 20.54 -23.23 6.36
N LEU A 507 19.27 -23.63 6.29
CA LEU A 507 18.39 -23.75 7.47
C LEU A 507 18.61 -25.04 8.25
N ALA A 508 19.00 -26.11 7.55
CA ALA A 508 19.42 -27.40 8.13
C ALA A 508 20.76 -27.79 7.50
N PRO A 509 21.89 -27.33 8.07
CA PRO A 509 23.19 -27.63 7.49
C PRO A 509 23.47 -29.13 7.51
N SER A 510 23.96 -29.62 6.39
CA SER A 510 24.46 -31.00 6.29
C SER A 510 25.75 -31.15 7.10
N ALA A 511 25.93 -32.28 7.77
CA ALA A 511 27.17 -32.58 8.46
C ALA A 511 28.37 -32.74 7.49
N SER A 512 28.12 -32.94 6.20
CA SER A 512 29.10 -33.00 5.13
C SER A 512 28.68 -32.10 3.97
N GLY A 513 29.64 -31.66 3.19
CA GLY A 513 29.42 -30.81 2.02
C GLY A 513 29.58 -29.32 2.27
N ARG A 514 29.46 -28.55 1.20
CA ARG A 514 29.64 -27.10 1.18
C ARG A 514 28.64 -26.44 0.28
N ILE A 515 28.30 -25.18 0.61
CA ILE A 515 27.42 -24.34 -0.17
C ILE A 515 28.12 -23.04 -0.55
N SER A 516 27.75 -22.46 -1.69
CA SER A 516 28.22 -21.14 -2.11
C SER A 516 27.12 -20.36 -2.85
N VAL A 517 27.25 -19.04 -2.83
CA VAL A 517 26.42 -18.11 -3.60
C VAL A 517 27.25 -17.50 -4.73
N GLU A 518 26.62 -17.32 -5.89
CA GLU A 518 27.21 -16.68 -7.07
C GLU A 518 26.25 -15.57 -7.54
N VAL A 519 26.82 -14.46 -8.00
CA VAL A 519 26.11 -13.37 -8.66
C VAL A 519 26.62 -13.27 -10.09
N ALA A 520 25.72 -13.34 -11.07
CA ALA A 520 26.01 -13.11 -12.47
C ALA A 520 25.56 -11.69 -12.90
N SER A 521 26.35 -11.06 -13.77
CA SER A 521 26.05 -9.74 -14.34
C SER A 521 24.89 -9.80 -15.35
N PRO A 522 24.33 -8.67 -15.80
CA PRO A 522 23.29 -8.62 -16.82
C PRO A 522 23.65 -9.34 -18.12
N GLY A 523 24.94 -9.39 -18.49
CA GLY A 523 25.45 -10.16 -19.62
C GLY A 523 25.56 -11.67 -19.39
N GLY A 524 25.19 -12.18 -18.21
CA GLY A 524 25.23 -13.61 -17.85
C GLY A 524 26.56 -14.12 -17.35
N ALA A 525 27.64 -13.33 -17.39
CA ALA A 525 28.94 -13.71 -16.85
C ALA A 525 28.96 -13.67 -15.32
N THR A 526 29.67 -14.59 -14.68
CA THR A 526 29.85 -14.55 -13.22
C THR A 526 30.58 -13.27 -12.83
N ALA A 527 29.92 -12.43 -12.06
CA ALA A 527 30.46 -11.16 -11.55
C ALA A 527 31.23 -11.39 -10.24
N ALA A 528 30.72 -12.26 -9.37
CA ALA A 528 31.40 -12.62 -8.12
C ALA A 528 30.86 -13.94 -7.56
N THR A 529 31.70 -14.64 -6.80
CA THR A 529 31.37 -15.90 -6.11
C THR A 529 31.84 -15.82 -4.66
N GLY A 530 30.96 -16.14 -3.74
CA GLY A 530 31.30 -16.22 -2.31
C GLY A 530 32.09 -17.48 -1.98
N PRO A 531 32.93 -17.45 -0.93
CA PRO A 531 33.68 -18.62 -0.49
C PRO A 531 32.71 -19.74 -0.06
N SER A 532 33.10 -20.98 -0.37
CA SER A 532 32.29 -22.14 0.01
C SER A 532 32.37 -22.43 1.51
N GLY A 533 31.22 -22.49 2.18
CA GLY A 533 31.09 -22.78 3.60
C GLY A 533 30.18 -23.97 3.90
N ALA A 534 30.27 -24.53 5.11
CA ALA A 534 29.40 -25.63 5.54
C ALA A 534 27.95 -25.18 5.83
N THR A 535 27.78 -23.97 6.36
CA THR A 535 26.47 -23.44 6.80
C THR A 535 26.05 -22.18 6.07
N GLY A 536 26.97 -21.51 5.40
CA GLY A 536 26.71 -20.23 4.71
C GLY A 536 27.83 -19.84 3.73
N SER A 537 27.54 -18.84 2.94
CA SER A 537 28.42 -18.20 1.97
C SER A 537 27.98 -16.77 1.76
N SER A 538 28.89 -15.84 1.57
CA SER A 538 28.53 -14.46 1.28
C SER A 538 29.40 -13.86 0.19
N VAL A 539 28.85 -12.95 -0.58
CA VAL A 539 29.55 -12.21 -1.63
C VAL A 539 29.15 -10.74 -1.58
N GLU A 540 30.10 -9.88 -1.84
CA GLU A 540 29.89 -8.45 -1.99
C GLU A 540 30.61 -7.95 -3.25
N LEU A 541 29.95 -7.12 -4.03
CA LEU A 541 30.52 -6.53 -5.24
C LEU A 541 29.95 -5.12 -5.46
N VAL A 542 30.59 -4.35 -6.31
CA VAL A 542 30.07 -3.10 -6.86
C VAL A 542 29.59 -3.41 -8.28
N THR A 543 28.34 -3.12 -8.57
CA THR A 543 27.71 -3.38 -9.87
C THR A 543 28.42 -2.60 -10.99
N SER A 544 28.74 -3.24 -12.09
CA SER A 544 29.42 -2.60 -13.23
C SER A 544 28.47 -1.75 -14.10
N GLU A 545 27.24 -2.22 -14.24
CA GLU A 545 26.21 -1.63 -15.08
C GLU A 545 24.82 -1.74 -14.43
N ALA A 546 23.86 -0.97 -14.90
CA ALA A 546 22.47 -1.12 -14.47
C ALA A 546 21.82 -2.32 -15.19
N GLY A 547 21.01 -3.09 -14.48
CA GLY A 547 20.30 -4.22 -15.07
C GLY A 547 20.01 -5.34 -14.08
N TRP A 548 19.59 -6.48 -14.64
CA TRP A 548 19.25 -7.68 -13.89
C TRP A 548 20.50 -8.47 -13.52
N TYR A 549 20.80 -8.56 -12.24
CA TYR A 549 21.83 -9.46 -11.68
C TYR A 549 21.16 -10.75 -11.23
N GLU A 550 21.64 -11.89 -11.74
CA GLU A 550 21.11 -13.20 -11.41
C GLU A 550 21.84 -13.79 -10.19
N LEU A 551 21.06 -14.36 -9.29
CA LEU A 551 21.53 -15.03 -8.08
C LEU A 551 21.47 -16.54 -8.28
N ARG A 552 22.54 -17.23 -7.93
CA ARG A 552 22.64 -18.70 -8.02
C ARG A 552 23.20 -19.26 -6.73
N VAL A 553 22.75 -20.46 -6.35
CA VAL A 553 23.28 -21.21 -5.21
C VAL A 553 23.80 -22.57 -5.65
N THR A 554 24.93 -22.96 -5.09
CA THR A 554 25.59 -24.22 -5.43
C THR A 554 25.75 -25.07 -4.19
N GLY A 555 25.42 -26.37 -4.31
CA GLY A 555 25.75 -27.40 -3.33
C GLY A 555 26.84 -28.35 -3.86
N ARG A 556 27.71 -28.81 -2.97
CA ARG A 556 28.76 -29.81 -3.26
C ARG A 556 28.89 -30.80 -2.13
N GLY A 557 28.61 -32.07 -2.39
CA GLY A 557 28.76 -33.16 -1.42
C GLY A 557 27.78 -33.04 -0.22
N LEU A 558 26.61 -32.43 -0.42
CA LEU A 558 25.57 -32.46 0.60
C LEU A 558 24.92 -33.83 0.65
N SER A 559 24.52 -34.29 1.84
CA SER A 559 23.85 -35.58 2.01
C SER A 559 22.41 -35.57 1.43
N ALA A 560 21.78 -34.42 1.33
CA ALA A 560 20.46 -34.20 0.74
C ALA A 560 20.33 -32.73 0.31
N PRO A 561 19.35 -32.37 -0.54
CA PRO A 561 19.01 -30.98 -0.82
C PRO A 561 18.73 -30.20 0.48
N ALA A 562 19.16 -28.94 0.54
CA ALA A 562 19.04 -28.13 1.76
C ALA A 562 18.18 -26.88 1.53
N SER A 563 17.19 -26.67 2.40
CA SER A 563 16.45 -25.41 2.45
C SER A 563 17.36 -24.28 2.93
N TYR A 564 17.13 -23.05 2.43
CA TYR A 564 17.98 -21.91 2.72
C TYR A 564 17.22 -20.59 2.74
N GLU A 565 17.88 -19.60 3.28
CA GLU A 565 17.59 -18.17 3.13
C GLU A 565 18.79 -17.51 2.44
N LEU A 566 18.50 -16.63 1.47
CA LEU A 566 19.47 -15.78 0.79
C LEU A 566 19.06 -14.33 0.95
N ASP A 567 19.70 -13.62 1.87
CA ASP A 567 19.49 -12.20 2.08
C ASP A 567 20.30 -11.40 1.05
N VAL A 568 19.65 -10.48 0.36
CA VAL A 568 20.26 -9.65 -0.69
C VAL A 568 19.99 -8.18 -0.41
N ILE A 569 21.05 -7.39 -0.33
CA ILE A 569 20.99 -5.92 -0.15
C ILE A 569 21.53 -5.29 -1.44
N TYR A 570 20.73 -4.45 -2.06
CA TYR A 570 21.07 -3.80 -3.31
C TYR A 570 20.32 -2.48 -3.49
N THR A 571 20.75 -1.64 -4.43
CA THR A 571 20.06 -0.40 -4.80
C THR A 571 19.66 -0.48 -6.26
N ALA A 572 18.36 -0.27 -6.54
CA ALA A 572 17.83 -0.19 -7.89
C ALA A 572 18.09 1.19 -8.53
N THR A 573 17.83 1.30 -9.83
CA THR A 573 17.74 2.63 -10.48
C THR A 573 16.48 3.34 -9.99
N SER A 574 16.57 4.65 -9.76
CA SER A 574 15.41 5.49 -9.45
C SER A 574 14.58 5.88 -10.70
N ASP A 575 14.99 5.41 -11.86
CA ASP A 575 14.32 5.61 -13.14
C ASP A 575 14.11 4.24 -13.80
N LEU A 576 12.87 3.92 -14.10
CA LEU A 576 12.47 2.72 -14.81
C LEU A 576 11.78 3.15 -16.10
N THR A 577 12.50 3.10 -17.20
CA THR A 577 11.90 3.32 -18.52
C THR A 577 10.94 2.17 -18.83
N LEU A 578 9.66 2.48 -19.00
CA LEU A 578 8.65 1.51 -19.42
C LEU A 578 8.87 1.12 -20.89
N PRO A 579 8.64 -0.15 -21.25
CA PRO A 579 8.82 -0.63 -22.62
C PRO A 579 7.84 -0.01 -23.60
#